data_12d9d4bb9792fc08968e26411ff49630
#
_entry.id   12d9d4bb9792fc08968e26411ff49630
#
_cell.length_a   1.000
_cell.length_b   1.000
_cell.length_c   1.000
_cell.angle_alpha   90.00
_cell.angle_beta   90.00
_cell.angle_gamma   90.00
#
_symmetry.space_group_name_H-M   'P 1'
#
loop_
_entity.id
_entity.type
_entity.pdbx_description
1 polymer ?
#
loop_
_entity_poly.entity_id
_entity_poly.type
_entity_poly.pdbx_seq_one_letter_code
_entity_poly.pdbx_strand_id
1 'polypeptide(L)'
;VRLFQRTTRSQSLTDNGALFYERCLRALEEIRGAESQLETGKHQVSGRLRVAMPVLFGRQCIAPLLIELAQEHPGLELEMSFSDRIVDLVEEGFDMAVRNGTLADSAVLVARRLGVHRMVLCAAPDYLIKNGQPQSVDDLRQYTAINYTRAGRVLPWQLMDYDGTSRTFIPRSSLNMDDLQAICDAALAGHGIAWLPCWMVIKEIHQGNLVPLFKQAPDVRFDVHAVWQQTPHLPLRVRIAIDMLVKRLPAVMSLEFPASIKKPR
;
A
#
# COMPACT_ATOMS: atom_id res chain seq x y z
N VAL A 1 -29.89 3.55 23.84
CA VAL A 1 -28.48 3.11 23.96
C VAL A 1 -27.80 3.97 25.02
N ARG A 2 -27.04 3.36 25.94
CA ARG A 2 -26.33 4.09 27.00
C ARG A 2 -24.97 4.54 26.43
N LEU A 3 -24.70 5.86 26.45
CA LEU A 3 -23.47 6.46 25.93
C LEU A 3 -22.40 6.65 27.02
N PHE A 4 -22.81 6.78 28.28
CA PHE A 4 -21.93 6.98 29.43
C PHE A 4 -22.14 5.90 30.48
N GLN A 5 -21.05 5.45 31.07
CA GLN A 5 -21.07 4.67 32.29
C GLN A 5 -20.52 5.51 33.45
N ARG A 6 -21.22 5.45 34.58
CA ARG A 6 -20.85 6.16 35.80
C ARG A 6 -20.53 5.18 36.90
N THR A 7 -19.44 5.38 37.57
CA THR A 7 -19.15 4.81 38.87
C THR A 7 -19.25 5.92 39.93
N THR A 8 -19.19 5.60 41.20
CA THR A 8 -19.20 6.59 42.29
C THR A 8 -17.99 7.54 42.27
N ARG A 9 -16.96 7.24 41.47
CA ARG A 9 -15.69 8.01 41.40
C ARG A 9 -15.29 8.47 40.01
N SER A 10 -15.92 7.96 38.92
CA SER A 10 -15.55 8.30 37.54
C SER A 10 -16.73 8.19 36.58
N GLN A 11 -16.61 8.94 35.49
CA GLN A 11 -17.50 8.84 34.33
C GLN A 11 -16.66 8.54 33.12
N SER A 12 -17.04 7.52 32.31
CA SER A 12 -16.38 7.15 31.06
C SER A 12 -17.43 6.89 29.97
N LEU A 13 -16.99 6.94 28.72
CA LEU A 13 -17.83 6.53 27.60
C LEU A 13 -17.97 5.01 27.59
N THR A 14 -19.13 4.53 27.16
CA THR A 14 -19.30 3.14 26.71
C THR A 14 -18.71 2.99 25.30
N ASP A 15 -18.56 1.77 24.77
CA ASP A 15 -18.11 1.55 23.38
C ASP A 15 -19.03 2.29 22.38
N ASN A 16 -20.33 2.22 22.59
CA ASN A 16 -21.30 3.00 21.80
C ASN A 16 -21.16 4.51 22.01
N GLY A 17 -20.79 4.94 23.22
CA GLY A 17 -20.51 6.33 23.54
C GLY A 17 -19.26 6.85 22.82
N ALA A 18 -18.20 6.06 22.78
CA ALA A 18 -16.97 6.38 22.06
C ALA A 18 -17.22 6.48 20.54
N LEU A 19 -17.93 5.52 19.98
CA LEU A 19 -18.30 5.53 18.57
C LEU A 19 -19.17 6.75 18.21
N PHE A 20 -20.16 7.06 19.04
CA PHE A 20 -21.02 8.23 18.82
C PHE A 20 -20.25 9.55 18.96
N TYR A 21 -19.36 9.64 19.95
CA TYR A 21 -18.50 10.81 20.15
C TYR A 21 -17.61 11.10 18.93
N GLU A 22 -16.94 10.08 18.38
CA GLU A 22 -16.13 10.20 17.17
C GLU A 22 -16.95 10.68 15.96
N ARG A 23 -18.18 10.20 15.82
CA ARG A 23 -19.09 10.66 14.75
C ARG A 23 -19.54 12.11 14.93
N CYS A 24 -19.82 12.52 16.19
CA CYS A 24 -20.15 13.90 16.49
C CYS A 24 -19.00 14.86 16.21
N LEU A 25 -17.76 14.48 16.59
CA LEU A 25 -16.57 15.26 16.27
C LEU A 25 -16.43 15.52 14.77
N ARG A 26 -16.61 14.48 13.95
CA ARG A 26 -16.56 14.64 12.48
C ARG A 26 -17.64 15.57 11.94
N ALA A 27 -18.86 15.44 12.43
CA ALA A 27 -19.96 16.33 12.01
C ALA A 27 -19.65 17.80 12.36
N LEU A 28 -19.07 18.05 13.54
CA LEU A 28 -18.65 19.39 13.96
C LEU A 28 -17.47 19.92 13.13
N GLU A 29 -16.53 19.06 12.75
CA GLU A 29 -15.42 19.43 11.85
C GLU A 29 -15.91 19.81 10.45
N GLU A 30 -16.88 19.08 9.91
CA GLU A 30 -17.50 19.42 8.62
C GLU A 30 -18.23 20.79 8.68
N ILE A 31 -18.97 21.06 9.76
CA ILE A 31 -19.63 22.35 9.96
C ILE A 31 -18.58 23.47 10.04
N ARG A 32 -17.54 23.32 10.85
CA ARG A 32 -16.45 24.31 10.97
C ARG A 32 -15.73 24.53 9.64
N GLY A 33 -15.51 23.45 8.88
CA GLY A 33 -14.92 23.54 7.54
C GLY A 33 -15.78 24.36 6.58
N ALA A 34 -17.10 24.19 6.63
CA ALA A 34 -18.05 24.97 5.83
C ALA A 34 -18.09 26.45 6.25
N GLU A 35 -18.11 26.74 7.57
CA GLU A 35 -18.04 28.10 8.11
C GLU A 35 -16.75 28.82 7.69
N SER A 36 -15.60 28.15 7.80
CA SER A 36 -14.30 28.71 7.39
C SER A 36 -14.22 29.03 5.89
N GLN A 37 -14.90 28.25 5.05
CA GLN A 37 -15.01 28.54 3.60
C GLN A 37 -15.81 29.81 3.32
N LEU A 38 -16.85 30.07 4.10
CA LEU A 38 -17.70 31.27 3.97
C LEU A 38 -16.99 32.53 4.48
N GLU A 39 -16.25 32.43 5.59
CA GLU A 39 -15.63 33.60 6.22
C GLU A 39 -14.39 34.11 5.49
N THR A 40 -13.57 33.24 4.91
CA THR A 40 -12.27 33.67 4.37
C THR A 40 -12.22 33.83 2.87
N GLY A 41 -13.23 33.34 2.12
CA GLY A 41 -13.19 33.30 0.65
C GLY A 41 -11.99 32.53 0.08
N LYS A 42 -11.09 32.02 0.94
CA LYS A 42 -9.96 31.16 0.61
C LYS A 42 -10.28 29.75 1.04
N HIS A 43 -10.14 28.80 0.13
CA HIS A 43 -10.24 27.37 0.41
C HIS A 43 -9.08 26.93 1.31
N GLN A 44 -9.12 27.30 2.59
CA GLN A 44 -8.11 26.88 3.55
C GLN A 44 -8.37 25.43 3.93
N VAL A 45 -7.38 24.57 3.65
CA VAL A 45 -7.47 23.15 3.99
C VAL A 45 -7.25 23.00 5.46
N SER A 46 -8.25 22.48 6.18
CA SER A 46 -8.22 22.30 7.62
C SER A 46 -9.01 21.06 8.05
N GLY A 47 -8.83 20.69 9.31
CA GLY A 47 -9.49 19.55 9.93
C GLY A 47 -8.68 18.26 9.84
N ARG A 48 -9.20 17.18 10.45
CA ARG A 48 -8.54 15.87 10.58
C ARG A 48 -8.75 15.03 9.31
N LEU A 49 -7.65 14.53 8.74
CA LEU A 49 -7.64 13.59 7.61
C LEU A 49 -7.12 12.23 8.10
N ARG A 50 -7.99 11.23 8.12
CA ARG A 50 -7.66 9.85 8.53
C ARG A 50 -7.49 8.96 7.32
N VAL A 51 -6.27 8.43 7.14
CA VAL A 51 -5.91 7.62 5.97
C VAL A 51 -5.43 6.24 6.40
N ALA A 52 -6.07 5.18 5.89
CA ALA A 52 -5.59 3.81 6.04
C ALA A 52 -4.78 3.37 4.81
N MET A 53 -3.70 2.63 5.02
CA MET A 53 -2.83 2.19 3.93
C MET A 53 -2.08 0.90 4.27
N PRO A 54 -1.63 0.11 3.26
CA PRO A 54 -0.78 -1.06 3.50
C PRO A 54 0.52 -0.65 4.22
N VAL A 55 1.02 -1.52 5.11
CA VAL A 55 2.13 -1.18 6.02
C VAL A 55 3.35 -0.66 5.27
N LEU A 56 3.94 -1.47 4.42
CA LEU A 56 5.20 -1.12 3.78
C LEU A 56 5.02 -0.09 2.66
N PHE A 57 3.99 -0.27 1.82
CA PHE A 57 3.68 0.68 0.75
C PHE A 57 3.30 2.06 1.31
N GLY A 58 2.50 2.07 2.37
CA GLY A 58 2.14 3.29 3.08
C GLY A 58 3.37 4.02 3.61
N ARG A 59 4.26 3.31 4.30
CA ARG A 59 5.49 3.87 4.87
C ARG A 59 6.42 4.47 3.80
N GLN A 60 6.65 3.75 2.70
CA GLN A 60 7.67 4.13 1.74
C GLN A 60 7.15 5.07 0.64
N CYS A 61 5.90 4.92 0.21
CA CYS A 61 5.38 5.62 -0.96
C CYS A 61 4.32 6.68 -0.64
N ILE A 62 3.48 6.47 0.37
CA ILE A 62 2.31 7.33 0.64
C ILE A 62 2.59 8.35 1.73
N ALA A 63 3.08 7.89 2.89
CA ALA A 63 3.28 8.74 4.06
C ALA A 63 4.20 9.95 3.78
N PRO A 64 5.34 9.82 3.06
CA PRO A 64 6.17 10.99 2.74
C PRO A 64 5.39 12.07 2.00
N LEU A 65 4.55 11.70 1.03
CA LEU A 65 3.75 12.64 0.26
C LEU A 65 2.67 13.32 1.11
N LEU A 66 1.98 12.56 1.98
CA LEU A 66 0.96 13.13 2.85
C LEU A 66 1.55 14.02 3.96
N ILE A 67 2.77 13.71 4.44
CA ILE A 67 3.49 14.57 5.39
C ILE A 67 3.82 15.92 4.74
N GLU A 68 4.29 15.93 3.49
CA GLU A 68 4.51 17.18 2.75
C GLU A 68 3.20 17.96 2.59
N LEU A 69 2.09 17.29 2.27
CA LEU A 69 0.78 17.93 2.22
C LEU A 69 0.39 18.61 3.54
N ALA A 70 0.62 17.93 4.67
CA ALA A 70 0.35 18.51 5.98
C ALA A 70 1.25 19.72 6.31
N GLN A 71 2.49 19.73 5.81
CA GLN A 71 3.39 20.88 5.95
C GLN A 71 2.94 22.08 5.09
N GLU A 72 2.38 21.83 3.90
CA GLU A 72 1.81 22.88 3.04
C GLU A 72 0.50 23.44 3.59
N HIS A 73 -0.19 22.69 4.46
CA HIS A 73 -1.49 23.05 5.04
C HIS A 73 -1.49 22.95 6.59
N PRO A 74 -1.01 23.96 7.31
CA PRO A 74 -0.87 23.89 8.79
C PRO A 74 -2.17 23.65 9.56
N GLY A 75 -3.33 23.87 8.93
CA GLY A 75 -4.65 23.56 9.51
C GLY A 75 -5.06 22.09 9.35
N LEU A 76 -4.28 21.28 8.62
CA LEU A 76 -4.58 19.87 8.37
C LEU A 76 -3.95 19.00 9.47
N GLU A 77 -4.80 18.30 10.23
CA GLU A 77 -4.38 17.26 11.16
C GLU A 77 -4.38 15.91 10.43
N LEU A 78 -3.21 15.29 10.27
CA LEU A 78 -3.04 14.04 9.54
C LEU A 78 -2.91 12.84 10.48
N GLU A 79 -3.81 11.89 10.34
CA GLU A 79 -3.76 10.59 11.02
C GLU A 79 -3.60 9.46 10.02
N MET A 80 -2.52 8.71 10.13
CA MET A 80 -2.19 7.60 9.23
C MET A 80 -2.21 6.27 9.97
N SER A 81 -2.97 5.31 9.43
CA SER A 81 -3.03 3.94 9.93
C SER A 81 -2.40 2.98 8.92
N PHE A 82 -1.48 2.14 9.40
CA PHE A 82 -0.74 1.20 8.58
C PHE A 82 -1.22 -0.23 8.88
N SER A 83 -1.87 -0.87 7.91
CA SER A 83 -2.41 -2.22 8.07
C SER A 83 -2.56 -2.94 6.74
N ASP A 84 -2.14 -4.21 6.67
CA ASP A 84 -2.33 -5.05 5.49
C ASP A 84 -3.69 -5.77 5.46
N ARG A 85 -4.50 -5.64 6.52
CA ARG A 85 -5.90 -6.02 6.50
C ARG A 85 -6.75 -5.02 5.72
N ILE A 86 -7.85 -5.49 5.16
CA ILE A 86 -8.85 -4.60 4.56
C ILE A 86 -9.65 -3.98 5.70
N VAL A 87 -9.50 -2.66 5.88
CA VAL A 87 -10.25 -1.88 6.89
C VAL A 87 -11.65 -1.54 6.37
N ASP A 88 -12.62 -1.50 7.28
CA ASP A 88 -13.92 -0.89 6.99
C ASP A 88 -13.83 0.62 7.24
N LEU A 89 -13.93 1.40 6.15
CA LEU A 89 -13.79 2.85 6.21
C LEU A 89 -14.85 3.52 7.08
N VAL A 90 -16.08 2.98 7.05
CA VAL A 90 -17.22 3.57 7.76
C VAL A 90 -17.16 3.24 9.25
N GLU A 91 -16.98 1.95 9.57
CA GLU A 91 -16.95 1.49 10.95
C GLU A 91 -15.74 2.01 11.70
N GLU A 92 -14.55 1.98 11.05
CA GLU A 92 -13.29 2.41 11.67
C GLU A 92 -13.04 3.92 11.51
N GLY A 93 -13.88 4.60 10.77
CA GLY A 93 -13.89 6.06 10.66
C GLY A 93 -12.78 6.68 9.86
N PHE A 94 -12.29 6.01 8.83
CA PHE A 94 -11.33 6.58 7.90
C PHE A 94 -12.00 7.43 6.83
N ASP A 95 -11.38 8.56 6.48
CA ASP A 95 -11.82 9.40 5.38
C ASP A 95 -11.48 8.78 4.02
N MET A 96 -10.34 8.09 3.92
CA MET A 96 -9.93 7.35 2.74
C MET A 96 -8.99 6.20 3.08
N ALA A 97 -8.84 5.24 2.15
CA ALA A 97 -7.79 4.24 2.19
C ALA A 97 -7.04 4.17 0.87
N VAL A 98 -5.77 3.77 0.93
CA VAL A 98 -4.99 3.35 -0.24
C VAL A 98 -5.03 1.82 -0.32
N ARG A 99 -5.34 1.30 -1.50
CA ARG A 99 -5.44 -0.16 -1.75
C ARG A 99 -4.68 -0.54 -3.01
N ASN A 100 -3.99 -1.68 -2.95
CA ASN A 100 -3.26 -2.27 -4.06
C ASN A 100 -4.04 -3.44 -4.67
N GLY A 101 -4.00 -3.56 -5.99
CA GLY A 101 -4.62 -4.65 -6.75
C GLY A 101 -6.09 -4.43 -7.09
N THR A 102 -6.78 -5.53 -7.39
CA THR A 102 -8.19 -5.52 -7.79
C THR A 102 -9.09 -5.15 -6.61
N LEU A 103 -9.99 -4.23 -6.83
CA LEU A 103 -11.02 -3.87 -5.87
C LEU A 103 -12.26 -4.75 -6.09
N ALA A 104 -12.90 -5.15 -5.00
CA ALA A 104 -14.23 -5.73 -5.07
C ALA A 104 -15.25 -4.64 -5.39
N ASP A 105 -16.30 -5.00 -6.12
CA ASP A 105 -17.42 -4.11 -6.39
C ASP A 105 -18.08 -3.65 -5.09
N SER A 106 -18.41 -2.38 -5.02
CA SER A 106 -19.04 -1.76 -3.85
C SER A 106 -20.03 -0.70 -4.28
N ALA A 107 -21.22 -0.74 -3.72
CA ALA A 107 -22.25 0.28 -3.93
C ALA A 107 -22.03 1.53 -3.07
N VAL A 108 -21.15 1.46 -2.06
CA VAL A 108 -20.95 2.53 -1.06
C VAL A 108 -19.56 3.17 -1.13
N LEU A 109 -18.64 2.58 -1.88
CA LEU A 109 -17.28 3.09 -2.02
C LEU A 109 -17.03 3.60 -3.43
N VAL A 110 -16.27 4.69 -3.50
CA VAL A 110 -15.73 5.25 -4.75
C VAL A 110 -14.24 5.02 -4.77
N ALA A 111 -13.71 4.73 -5.94
CA ALA A 111 -12.28 4.52 -6.12
C ALA A 111 -11.74 5.44 -7.23
N ARG A 112 -10.52 5.94 -7.03
CA ARG A 112 -9.73 6.63 -8.04
C ARG A 112 -8.37 5.98 -8.15
N ARG A 113 -7.99 5.60 -9.36
CA ARG A 113 -6.67 5.07 -9.64
C ARG A 113 -5.61 6.14 -9.40
N LEU A 114 -4.63 5.81 -8.56
CA LEU A 114 -3.48 6.66 -8.22
C LEU A 114 -2.28 6.36 -9.12
N GLY A 115 -2.17 5.13 -9.59
CA GLY A 115 -1.06 4.70 -10.42
C GLY A 115 -1.00 3.18 -10.54
N VAL A 116 0.17 2.69 -10.96
CA VAL A 116 0.46 1.27 -11.18
C VAL A 116 1.82 0.96 -10.60
N HIS A 117 1.95 -0.13 -9.87
CA HIS A 117 3.25 -0.68 -9.52
C HIS A 117 3.50 -2.02 -10.22
N ARG A 118 4.77 -2.35 -10.40
CA ARG A 118 5.23 -3.60 -10.99
C ARG A 118 5.74 -4.54 -9.92
N MET A 119 5.64 -5.83 -10.19
CA MET A 119 6.29 -6.88 -9.40
C MET A 119 7.51 -7.42 -10.15
N VAL A 120 8.47 -7.91 -9.41
CA VAL A 120 9.68 -8.53 -9.94
C VAL A 120 10.02 -9.78 -9.17
N LEU A 121 10.44 -10.82 -9.90
CA LEU A 121 11.14 -11.95 -9.31
C LEU A 121 12.61 -11.59 -9.14
N CYS A 122 13.16 -11.84 -7.95
CA CYS A 122 14.55 -11.55 -7.67
C CYS A 122 15.14 -12.53 -6.66
N ALA A 123 16.48 -12.65 -6.67
CA ALA A 123 17.24 -13.42 -5.71
C ALA A 123 18.63 -12.81 -5.52
N ALA A 124 19.30 -13.13 -4.42
CA ALA A 124 20.69 -12.73 -4.20
C ALA A 124 21.63 -13.41 -5.23
N PRO A 125 22.73 -12.73 -5.65
CA PRO A 125 23.72 -13.30 -6.54
C PRO A 125 24.27 -14.65 -6.03
N ASP A 126 24.58 -14.74 -4.76
CA ASP A 126 25.14 -15.96 -4.15
C ASP A 126 24.18 -17.16 -4.22
N TYR A 127 22.88 -16.89 -4.08
CA TYR A 127 21.85 -17.93 -4.27
C TYR A 127 21.87 -18.46 -5.70
N LEU A 128 21.96 -17.57 -6.70
CA LEU A 128 21.97 -17.94 -8.10
C LEU A 128 23.28 -18.62 -8.55
N ILE A 129 24.42 -18.24 -7.96
CA ILE A 129 25.69 -18.91 -8.19
C ILE A 129 25.62 -20.37 -7.72
N LYS A 130 25.02 -20.60 -6.55
CA LYS A 130 24.93 -21.94 -5.96
C LYS A 130 23.90 -22.85 -6.64
N ASN A 131 22.75 -22.29 -7.05
CA ASN A 131 21.59 -23.08 -7.50
C ASN A 131 21.34 -22.98 -9.01
N GLY A 132 22.08 -22.13 -9.72
CA GLY A 132 21.79 -21.76 -11.10
C GLY A 132 20.72 -20.69 -11.22
N GLN A 133 20.50 -20.19 -12.45
CA GLN A 133 19.47 -19.21 -12.76
C GLN A 133 18.33 -19.88 -13.55
N PRO A 134 17.07 -19.76 -13.11
CA PRO A 134 15.93 -20.31 -13.85
C PRO A 134 15.81 -19.61 -15.21
N GLN A 135 15.54 -20.38 -16.26
CA GLN A 135 15.39 -19.91 -17.64
C GLN A 135 13.93 -19.78 -18.03
N SER A 136 13.02 -20.47 -17.35
CA SER A 136 11.58 -20.47 -17.59
C SER A 136 10.78 -20.44 -16.28
N VAL A 137 9.50 -20.10 -16.38
CA VAL A 137 8.58 -20.15 -15.21
C VAL A 137 8.48 -21.59 -14.67
N ASP A 138 8.56 -22.60 -15.51
CA ASP A 138 8.48 -24.01 -15.08
C ASP A 138 9.71 -24.44 -14.26
N ASP A 139 10.88 -23.88 -14.54
CA ASP A 139 12.11 -24.16 -13.77
C ASP A 139 11.98 -23.74 -12.30
N LEU A 140 11.15 -22.73 -12.01
CA LEU A 140 10.91 -22.23 -10.63
C LEU A 140 10.48 -23.35 -9.66
N ARG A 141 9.94 -24.46 -10.17
CA ARG A 141 9.57 -25.63 -9.35
C ARG A 141 10.76 -26.29 -8.65
N GLN A 142 11.98 -26.07 -9.17
CA GLN A 142 13.22 -26.65 -8.67
C GLN A 142 13.93 -25.72 -7.67
N TYR A 143 13.48 -24.48 -7.55
CA TYR A 143 14.10 -23.46 -6.70
C TYR A 143 13.34 -23.27 -5.39
N THR A 144 14.06 -22.88 -4.35
CA THR A 144 13.43 -22.43 -3.10
C THR A 144 12.81 -21.06 -3.30
N ALA A 145 11.57 -20.93 -2.92
CA ALA A 145 10.85 -19.66 -2.96
C ALA A 145 10.63 -19.13 -1.53
N ILE A 146 10.48 -17.81 -1.41
CA ILE A 146 10.06 -17.14 -0.21
C ILE A 146 8.67 -16.56 -0.49
N ASN A 147 7.65 -17.11 0.18
CA ASN A 147 6.26 -16.81 -0.12
C ASN A 147 5.70 -15.70 0.76
N TYR A 148 4.89 -14.85 0.14
CA TYR A 148 4.03 -13.96 0.88
C TYR A 148 2.71 -14.64 1.25
N THR A 149 2.32 -14.53 2.53
CA THR A 149 1.04 -15.02 3.03
C THR A 149 0.13 -13.88 3.40
N ARG A 150 -1.16 -14.06 3.21
CA ARG A 150 -2.19 -13.12 3.66
C ARG A 150 -3.35 -13.88 4.27
N ALA A 151 -3.76 -13.50 5.48
CA ALA A 151 -4.80 -14.22 6.23
C ALA A 151 -4.55 -15.73 6.27
N GLY A 152 -3.30 -16.16 6.53
CA GLY A 152 -2.90 -17.55 6.63
C GLY A 152 -2.84 -18.32 5.30
N ARG A 153 -2.98 -17.66 4.14
CA ARG A 153 -2.92 -18.29 2.82
C ARG A 153 -1.74 -17.77 2.02
N VAL A 154 -0.99 -18.68 1.40
CA VAL A 154 0.05 -18.31 0.44
C VAL A 154 -0.59 -17.65 -0.77
N LEU A 155 -0.12 -16.46 -1.13
CA LEU A 155 -0.56 -15.80 -2.35
C LEU A 155 0.21 -16.36 -3.56
N PRO A 156 -0.50 -16.78 -4.62
CA PRO A 156 0.15 -17.24 -5.83
C PRO A 156 0.89 -16.10 -6.52
N TRP A 157 2.01 -16.44 -7.15
CA TRP A 157 2.70 -15.52 -8.03
C TRP A 157 1.98 -15.42 -9.37
N GLN A 158 1.69 -14.21 -9.80
CA GLN A 158 1.20 -13.94 -11.15
C GLN A 158 2.42 -13.61 -12.00
N LEU A 159 2.72 -14.46 -12.96
CA LEU A 159 3.91 -14.34 -13.80
C LEU A 159 3.50 -14.23 -15.27
N MET A 160 4.38 -13.68 -16.07
CA MET A 160 4.22 -13.66 -17.51
C MET A 160 5.35 -14.46 -18.15
N ASP A 161 5.03 -15.34 -19.10
CA ASP A 161 6.02 -15.97 -19.94
C ASP A 161 6.56 -14.97 -20.99
N TYR A 162 7.63 -15.33 -21.67
CA TYR A 162 8.22 -14.50 -22.72
C TYR A 162 7.28 -14.24 -23.91
N ASP A 163 6.31 -15.12 -24.15
CA ASP A 163 5.27 -14.98 -25.16
C ASP A 163 4.08 -14.11 -24.73
N GLY A 164 4.09 -13.62 -23.48
CA GLY A 164 3.01 -12.83 -22.88
C GLY A 164 1.89 -13.64 -22.27
N THR A 165 2.04 -14.97 -22.18
CA THR A 165 1.03 -15.81 -21.51
C THR A 165 1.09 -15.61 -20.01
N SER A 166 -0.05 -15.27 -19.39
CA SER A 166 -0.17 -15.13 -17.94
C SER A 166 -0.23 -16.51 -17.28
N ARG A 167 0.57 -16.69 -16.23
CA ARG A 167 0.63 -17.91 -15.43
C ARG A 167 0.46 -17.62 -13.95
N THR A 168 -0.38 -18.41 -13.31
CA THR A 168 -0.51 -18.43 -11.85
C THR A 168 0.34 -19.56 -11.31
N PHE A 169 1.31 -19.22 -10.46
CA PHE A 169 2.28 -20.17 -9.90
C PHE A 169 2.26 -20.10 -8.38
N ILE A 170 2.10 -21.26 -7.73
CA ILE A 170 2.25 -21.40 -6.28
C ILE A 170 3.54 -22.17 -6.02
N PRO A 171 4.63 -21.48 -5.62
CA PRO A 171 5.90 -22.14 -5.44
C PRO A 171 5.91 -22.99 -4.18
N ARG A 172 6.70 -24.06 -4.20
CA ARG A 172 7.02 -24.82 -3.00
C ARG A 172 7.98 -24.00 -2.15
N SER A 173 7.66 -23.87 -0.87
CA SER A 173 8.51 -23.12 0.06
C SER A 173 8.37 -23.64 1.47
N SER A 174 9.47 -23.61 2.22
CA SER A 174 9.51 -23.74 3.67
C SER A 174 9.43 -22.37 4.38
N LEU A 175 9.53 -21.25 3.62
CA LEU A 175 9.51 -19.90 4.14
C LEU A 175 8.26 -19.18 3.67
N ASN A 176 7.32 -19.00 4.60
CA ASN A 176 6.06 -18.31 4.36
C ASN A 176 5.93 -17.18 5.38
N MET A 177 5.82 -15.95 4.92
CA MET A 177 5.81 -14.74 5.74
C MET A 177 4.69 -13.81 5.30
N ASP A 178 4.17 -13.01 6.21
CA ASP A 178 3.15 -11.98 5.96
C ASP A 178 3.73 -10.55 5.99
N ASP A 179 5.05 -10.43 6.05
CA ASP A 179 5.79 -9.17 6.00
C ASP A 179 6.72 -9.14 4.78
N LEU A 180 6.49 -8.15 3.89
CA LEU A 180 7.27 -8.00 2.65
C LEU A 180 8.73 -7.60 2.91
N GLN A 181 9.02 -6.89 4.03
CA GLN A 181 10.40 -6.54 4.37
C GLN A 181 11.17 -7.78 4.80
N ALA A 182 10.58 -8.62 5.63
CA ALA A 182 11.20 -9.89 6.04
C ALA A 182 11.47 -10.82 4.84
N ILE A 183 10.57 -10.83 3.84
CA ILE A 183 10.78 -11.56 2.59
C ILE A 183 11.97 -10.99 1.81
N CYS A 184 12.09 -9.67 1.72
CA CYS A 184 13.22 -9.01 1.07
C CYS A 184 14.53 -9.33 1.76
N ASP A 185 14.56 -9.23 3.10
CA ASP A 185 15.74 -9.52 3.90
C ASP A 185 16.19 -10.99 3.74
N ALA A 186 15.24 -11.92 3.72
CA ALA A 186 15.52 -13.33 3.45
C ALA A 186 16.04 -13.56 2.02
N ALA A 187 15.53 -12.85 1.03
CA ALA A 187 16.03 -12.91 -0.35
C ALA A 187 17.44 -12.36 -0.46
N LEU A 188 17.74 -11.24 0.19
CA LEU A 188 19.08 -10.63 0.28
C LEU A 188 20.08 -11.58 0.97
N ALA A 189 19.64 -12.29 2.00
CA ALA A 189 20.45 -13.30 2.70
C ALA A 189 20.63 -14.62 1.90
N GLY A 190 20.11 -14.70 0.67
CA GLY A 190 20.31 -15.86 -0.21
C GLY A 190 19.46 -17.08 0.13
N HIS A 191 18.32 -16.91 0.81
CA HIS A 191 17.46 -18.03 1.19
C HIS A 191 16.51 -18.50 0.08
N GLY A 192 16.41 -17.77 -1.04
CA GLY A 192 15.55 -18.18 -2.15
C GLY A 192 15.20 -17.08 -3.12
N ILE A 193 14.26 -17.39 -4.01
CA ILE A 193 13.66 -16.44 -4.97
C ILE A 193 12.44 -15.80 -4.31
N ALA A 194 12.32 -14.49 -4.41
CA ALA A 194 11.17 -13.72 -3.93
C ALA A 194 10.47 -13.01 -5.09
N TRP A 195 9.15 -12.83 -4.96
CA TRP A 195 8.33 -12.02 -5.87
C TRP A 195 7.87 -10.76 -5.14
N LEU A 196 8.51 -9.64 -5.43
CA LEU A 196 8.43 -8.41 -4.65
C LEU A 196 8.07 -7.20 -5.51
N PRO A 197 7.47 -6.14 -4.94
CA PRO A 197 7.21 -4.89 -5.65
C PRO A 197 8.52 -4.20 -6.07
N CYS A 198 8.57 -3.73 -7.33
CA CYS A 198 9.75 -3.05 -7.86
C CYS A 198 10.18 -1.84 -7.02
N TRP A 199 9.23 -1.00 -6.60
CA TRP A 199 9.52 0.20 -5.80
C TRP A 199 10.28 -0.13 -4.50
N MET A 200 10.12 -1.33 -3.98
CA MET A 200 10.77 -1.78 -2.75
C MET A 200 12.21 -2.25 -2.97
N VAL A 201 12.45 -2.99 -4.06
CA VAL A 201 13.72 -3.69 -4.29
C VAL A 201 14.63 -3.03 -5.32
N ILE A 202 14.17 -1.97 -5.97
CA ILE A 202 14.92 -1.31 -7.04
C ILE A 202 16.31 -0.84 -6.60
N LYS A 203 16.44 -0.33 -5.38
CA LYS A 203 17.71 0.11 -4.81
C LYS A 203 18.68 -1.06 -4.66
N GLU A 204 18.21 -2.19 -4.13
CA GLU A 204 19.01 -3.40 -3.96
C GLU A 204 19.44 -4.00 -5.32
N ILE A 205 18.55 -3.89 -6.32
CA ILE A 205 18.88 -4.31 -7.70
C ILE A 205 19.94 -3.38 -8.31
N HIS A 206 19.86 -2.07 -8.12
CA HIS A 206 20.88 -1.11 -8.60
C HIS A 206 22.24 -1.32 -7.92
N GLN A 207 22.25 -1.69 -6.65
CA GLN A 207 23.46 -2.00 -5.91
C GLN A 207 24.05 -3.39 -6.22
N GLY A 208 23.29 -4.23 -6.95
CA GLY A 208 23.69 -5.60 -7.28
C GLY A 208 23.48 -6.62 -6.16
N ASN A 209 22.81 -6.24 -5.06
CA ASN A 209 22.45 -7.10 -3.94
C ASN A 209 21.34 -8.09 -4.29
N LEU A 210 20.47 -7.71 -5.24
CA LEU A 210 19.46 -8.57 -5.84
C LEU A 210 19.59 -8.58 -7.37
N VAL A 211 19.39 -9.74 -7.97
CA VAL A 211 19.36 -9.95 -9.42
C VAL A 211 17.91 -10.19 -9.84
N PRO A 212 17.34 -9.32 -10.70
CA PRO A 212 16.01 -9.54 -11.23
C PRO A 212 16.03 -10.67 -12.27
N LEU A 213 15.04 -11.55 -12.18
CA LEU A 213 14.83 -12.70 -13.08
C LEU A 213 13.81 -12.34 -14.16
N PHE A 214 13.85 -13.05 -15.27
CA PHE A 214 12.90 -12.91 -16.41
C PHE A 214 12.73 -11.47 -16.93
N LYS A 215 13.81 -10.69 -16.99
CA LYS A 215 13.79 -9.26 -17.39
C LYS A 215 13.14 -8.97 -18.75
N GLN A 216 13.09 -9.96 -19.65
CA GLN A 216 12.53 -9.82 -20.98
C GLN A 216 11.05 -10.20 -21.05
N ALA A 217 10.51 -10.83 -19.99
CA ALA A 217 9.10 -11.11 -19.92
C ALA A 217 8.30 -9.82 -19.64
N PRO A 218 7.05 -9.72 -20.13
CA PRO A 218 6.21 -8.58 -19.81
C PRO A 218 6.00 -8.39 -18.32
N ASP A 219 5.93 -7.15 -17.87
CA ASP A 219 5.71 -6.82 -16.46
C ASP A 219 4.31 -7.21 -15.99
N VAL A 220 4.23 -7.82 -14.83
CA VAL A 220 2.96 -7.93 -14.09
C VAL A 220 2.72 -6.65 -13.31
N ARG A 221 1.57 -6.05 -13.56
CA ARG A 221 1.21 -4.72 -13.06
C ARG A 221 -0.02 -4.79 -12.17
N PHE A 222 0.01 -4.05 -11.09
CA PHE A 222 -1.10 -3.90 -10.17
C PHE A 222 -1.48 -2.44 -10.02
N ASP A 223 -2.78 -2.17 -10.13
CA ASP A 223 -3.31 -0.83 -9.90
C ASP A 223 -3.25 -0.46 -8.42
N VAL A 224 -3.01 0.81 -8.16
CA VAL A 224 -3.10 1.42 -6.83
C VAL A 224 -4.25 2.39 -6.84
N HIS A 225 -5.11 2.32 -5.84
CA HIS A 225 -6.32 3.12 -5.75
C HIS A 225 -6.40 3.88 -4.42
N ALA A 226 -6.87 5.10 -4.46
CA ALA A 226 -7.53 5.73 -3.33
C ALA A 226 -8.99 5.27 -3.31
N VAL A 227 -9.51 4.93 -2.14
CA VAL A 227 -10.88 4.48 -1.94
C VAL A 227 -11.48 5.28 -0.79
N TRP A 228 -12.70 5.77 -0.95
CA TRP A 228 -13.43 6.52 0.08
C TRP A 228 -14.93 6.25 -0.01
N GLN A 229 -15.67 6.63 1.01
CA GLN A 229 -17.13 6.50 1.00
C GLN A 229 -17.75 7.45 -0.01
N GLN A 230 -18.72 6.98 -0.78
CA GLN A 230 -19.51 7.84 -1.67
C GLN A 230 -20.29 8.86 -0.85
N THR A 231 -20.04 10.14 -1.11
CA THR A 231 -20.70 11.27 -0.46
C THR A 231 -21.11 12.30 -1.50
N PRO A 232 -22.20 13.06 -1.28
CA PRO A 232 -22.59 14.13 -2.20
C PRO A 232 -21.49 15.19 -2.37
N HIS A 233 -20.73 15.46 -1.33
CA HIS A 233 -19.63 16.42 -1.32
C HIS A 233 -18.39 15.77 -0.71
N LEU A 234 -17.32 15.64 -1.50
CA LEU A 234 -16.04 15.15 -1.01
C LEU A 234 -15.32 16.29 -0.26
N PRO A 235 -14.97 16.12 1.03
CA PRO A 235 -14.25 17.14 1.79
C PRO A 235 -12.97 17.59 1.08
N LEU A 236 -12.68 18.89 1.14
CA LEU A 236 -11.53 19.48 0.44
C LEU A 236 -10.22 18.79 0.83
N ARG A 237 -10.01 18.48 2.12
CA ARG A 237 -8.83 17.77 2.64
C ARG A 237 -8.62 16.41 1.99
N VAL A 238 -9.70 15.66 1.75
CA VAL A 238 -9.65 14.36 1.06
C VAL A 238 -9.31 14.53 -0.41
N ARG A 239 -10.00 15.49 -1.07
CA ARG A 239 -9.78 15.77 -2.50
C ARG A 239 -8.35 16.15 -2.81
N ILE A 240 -7.74 17.08 -2.06
CA ILE A 240 -6.35 17.49 -2.30
C ILE A 240 -5.35 16.38 -2.02
N ALA A 241 -5.59 15.54 -1.00
CA ALA A 241 -4.76 14.37 -0.73
C ALA A 241 -4.78 13.40 -1.92
N ILE A 242 -5.96 13.11 -2.46
CA ILE A 242 -6.11 12.27 -3.64
C ILE A 242 -5.42 12.90 -4.85
N ASP A 243 -5.64 14.21 -5.11
CA ASP A 243 -5.06 14.93 -6.25
C ASP A 243 -3.54 14.97 -6.17
N MET A 244 -2.97 15.18 -4.97
CA MET A 244 -1.52 15.11 -4.74
C MET A 244 -0.98 13.72 -5.02
N LEU A 245 -1.64 12.68 -4.50
CA LEU A 245 -1.23 11.29 -4.72
C LEU A 245 -1.31 10.92 -6.21
N VAL A 246 -2.37 11.28 -6.92
CA VAL A 246 -2.49 11.07 -8.38
C VAL A 246 -1.33 11.72 -9.14
N LYS A 247 -0.95 12.93 -8.74
CA LYS A 247 0.12 13.70 -9.41
C LYS A 247 1.52 13.15 -9.11
N ARG A 248 1.79 12.75 -7.87
CA ARG A 248 3.17 12.49 -7.40
C ARG A 248 3.52 11.02 -7.22
N LEU A 249 2.55 10.19 -6.85
CA LEU A 249 2.79 8.78 -6.58
C LEU A 249 3.34 7.99 -7.79
N PRO A 250 2.90 8.22 -9.04
CA PRO A 250 3.48 7.52 -10.19
C PRO A 250 5.00 7.68 -10.30
N ALA A 251 5.56 8.86 -10.01
CA ALA A 251 7.00 9.10 -10.04
C ALA A 251 7.74 8.31 -8.95
N VAL A 252 7.13 8.14 -7.76
CA VAL A 252 7.71 7.34 -6.67
C VAL A 252 7.75 5.86 -7.02
N MET A 253 6.78 5.36 -7.80
CA MET A 253 6.67 3.96 -8.21
C MET A 253 7.37 3.61 -9.51
N SER A 254 7.73 4.60 -10.36
CA SER A 254 8.21 4.43 -11.74
C SER A 254 9.72 4.23 -11.87
N LEU A 255 10.39 3.72 -10.85
CA LEU A 255 11.83 3.46 -10.90
C LEU A 255 12.13 2.40 -11.96
N GLU A 256 12.98 2.76 -12.95
CA GLU A 256 13.37 1.87 -14.04
C GLU A 256 14.55 0.96 -13.62
N PHE A 257 14.54 -0.27 -14.15
CA PHE A 257 15.70 -1.14 -14.02
C PHE A 257 16.89 -0.58 -14.81
N PRO A 258 18.11 -0.71 -14.29
CA PRO A 258 19.30 -0.31 -15.06
C PRO A 258 19.36 -1.09 -16.37
N ALA A 259 19.60 -0.37 -17.46
CA ALA A 259 19.66 -0.92 -18.83
C ALA A 259 20.75 -2.01 -18.99
N SER A 260 21.73 -2.06 -18.10
CA SER A 260 22.78 -3.07 -18.09
C SER A 260 23.25 -3.36 -16.66
N ILE A 261 22.91 -4.54 -16.13
CA ILE A 261 23.67 -5.14 -15.05
C ILE A 261 24.80 -5.92 -15.74
N LYS A 262 26.05 -5.46 -15.57
CA LYS A 262 27.23 -6.20 -16.03
C LYS A 262 27.13 -7.63 -15.46
N LYS A 263 27.32 -8.65 -16.33
CA LYS A 263 27.45 -10.03 -15.87
C LYS A 263 28.55 -10.09 -14.82
N PRO A 264 28.31 -10.74 -13.68
CA PRO A 264 29.42 -11.05 -12.77
C PRO A 264 30.45 -11.88 -13.54
N ARG A 265 31.72 -11.51 -13.40
CA ARG A 265 32.86 -12.25 -13.96
C ARG A 265 33.05 -13.56 -13.25
#